data_abcc101b2b3cecfeded88d0ba3e47794
#
_entry.id   abcc101b2b3cecfeded88d0ba3e47794
#
_cell.length_a   1.000
_cell.length_b   1.000
_cell.length_c   1.000
_cell.angle_alpha   90.00
_cell.angle_beta   90.00
_cell.angle_gamma   90.00
#
_symmetry.space_group_name_H-M   'P 1'
#
loop_
_entity.id
_entity.type
_entity.pdbx_description
1 polymer ?
#
loop_
_entity_poly.entity_id
_entity_poly.type
_entity_poly.pdbx_seq_one_letter_code
_entity_poly.pdbx_strand_id
1 'polypeptide(L)'
;MRIRPVIALGMAWGLIAGAGIRAARQDSQPPVANSAPPQAAATTCRLTIEIKGGEKNVPVENASVYVKYIEERKLAKDKKLELNVKTNREGMAHVQEAPLGRALVQIVAEGWKTYGRWYDVTDAKQTISIHLEKPPKWY
;
A
#
# COMPACT_ATOMS: atom_id res chain seq x y z
N MET A 1 -47.44 38.77 28.66
CA MET A 1 -48.75 39.22 28.16
C MET A 1 -49.13 38.21 27.08
N ARG A 2 -49.84 37.22 27.50
CA ARG A 2 -51.19 36.79 27.10
C ARG A 2 -51.48 37.08 25.63
N ILE A 3 -51.68 36.01 24.83
CA ILE A 3 -53.07 35.59 24.47
C ILE A 3 -52.95 34.26 23.70
N ARG A 4 -53.65 33.25 24.20
CA ARG A 4 -54.32 32.19 23.45
C ARG A 4 -55.71 32.76 23.05
N PRO A 5 -56.43 32.22 22.09
CA PRO A 5 -56.93 30.87 21.92
C PRO A 5 -57.14 30.48 20.44
N VAL A 6 -57.61 29.35 20.07
CA VAL A 6 -58.81 28.55 20.13
C VAL A 6 -59.02 27.85 18.78
N ILE A 7 -59.13 26.59 18.83
CA ILE A 7 -60.07 25.60 18.23
C ILE A 7 -60.68 25.92 16.85
N ALA A 8 -60.51 25.00 15.91
CA ALA A 8 -61.62 24.56 15.05
C ALA A 8 -61.40 23.10 14.59
N LEU A 9 -62.30 22.34 15.08
CA LEU A 9 -62.72 21.00 14.76
C LEU A 9 -63.20 20.93 13.31
N GLY A 10 -62.80 19.94 12.56
CA GLY A 10 -63.35 19.64 11.23
C GLY A 10 -63.17 18.17 10.90
N MET A 11 -64.12 17.39 11.30
CA MET A 11 -64.33 16.03 10.81
C MET A 11 -64.73 16.07 9.34
N ALA A 12 -64.06 15.25 8.52
CA ALA A 12 -64.72 14.73 7.31
C ALA A 12 -64.17 13.32 7.03
N TRP A 13 -65.03 12.40 7.14
CA TRP A 13 -64.97 11.02 6.73
C TRP A 13 -64.74 10.92 5.23
N GLY A 14 -63.80 10.09 4.83
CA GLY A 14 -63.62 9.63 3.47
C GLY A 14 -63.08 8.24 3.47
N LEU A 15 -63.94 7.26 3.56
CA LEU A 15 -63.64 5.86 3.29
C LEU A 15 -63.37 5.73 1.79
N ILE A 16 -62.17 5.40 1.39
CA ILE A 16 -61.91 4.77 0.10
C ILE A 16 -61.04 3.55 0.35
N ALA A 17 -61.67 2.41 0.28
CA ALA A 17 -61.03 1.14 0.08
C ALA A 17 -60.33 1.14 -1.28
N GLY A 18 -59.04 1.10 -1.31
CA GLY A 18 -58.21 0.93 -2.50
C GLY A 18 -57.08 -0.03 -2.18
N ALA A 19 -57.30 -1.27 -2.55
CA ALA A 19 -56.30 -2.33 -2.51
C ALA A 19 -55.10 -1.94 -3.30
N GLY A 20 -53.94 -2.31 -2.80
CA GLY A 20 -52.71 -2.35 -3.58
C GLY A 20 -51.56 -1.53 -3.06
N ILE A 21 -51.33 -1.58 -1.77
CA ILE A 21 -49.99 -1.21 -1.28
C ILE A 21 -49.12 -2.45 -1.51
N ARG A 22 -48.57 -2.54 -2.70
CA ARG A 22 -47.26 -3.16 -2.81
C ARG A 22 -46.35 -2.28 -1.99
N ALA A 23 -46.13 -2.68 -0.77
CA ALA A 23 -44.98 -2.25 -0.05
C ALA A 23 -43.81 -2.62 -0.94
N ALA A 24 -43.28 -1.64 -1.66
CA ALA A 24 -41.95 -1.72 -2.08
C ALA A 24 -41.16 -1.99 -0.78
N ARG A 25 -40.75 -3.21 -0.60
CA ARG A 25 -39.65 -3.48 0.28
C ARG A 25 -38.54 -2.57 -0.25
N GLN A 26 -38.44 -1.39 0.31
CA GLN A 26 -37.15 -0.83 0.49
C GLN A 26 -36.43 -1.91 1.30
N ASP A 27 -35.72 -2.75 0.59
CA ASP A 27 -34.54 -3.35 1.15
C ASP A 27 -33.78 -2.15 1.68
N SER A 28 -34.04 -1.83 2.91
CA SER A 28 -33.10 -1.15 3.75
C SER A 28 -32.00 -2.16 3.89
N GLN A 29 -31.24 -2.32 2.82
CA GLN A 29 -29.93 -2.87 2.88
C GLN A 29 -29.27 -2.05 3.97
N PRO A 30 -29.01 -2.61 5.15
CA PRO A 30 -28.25 -1.90 6.16
C PRO A 30 -27.01 -1.43 5.40
N PRO A 31 -26.56 -0.20 5.60
CA PRO A 31 -25.32 0.22 4.99
C PRO A 31 -24.37 -0.93 5.29
N VAL A 32 -24.00 -1.64 4.25
CA VAL A 32 -22.93 -2.62 4.36
C VAL A 32 -21.83 -1.73 4.87
N ALA A 33 -21.68 -1.72 6.19
CA ALA A 33 -20.48 -1.21 6.77
C ALA A 33 -19.44 -1.89 5.92
N ASN A 34 -18.76 -1.12 5.10
CA ASN A 34 -17.60 -1.54 4.39
C ASN A 34 -16.61 -1.90 5.51
N SER A 35 -16.93 -2.99 6.17
CA SER A 35 -15.96 -3.76 6.90
C SER A 35 -15.03 -4.18 5.79
N ALA A 36 -14.11 -3.28 5.47
CA ALA A 36 -12.90 -3.69 4.77
C ALA A 36 -12.55 -5.01 5.43
N PRO A 37 -12.48 -6.12 4.68
CA PRO A 37 -12.15 -7.40 5.29
C PRO A 37 -10.93 -7.11 6.15
N PRO A 38 -10.84 -7.61 7.38
CA PRO A 38 -9.69 -7.35 8.22
C PRO A 38 -8.52 -7.60 7.31
N GLN A 39 -7.80 -6.53 6.98
CA GLN A 39 -6.65 -6.63 6.11
C GLN A 39 -5.78 -7.62 6.84
N ALA A 40 -5.82 -8.84 6.37
CA ALA A 40 -4.92 -9.88 6.83
C ALA A 40 -3.57 -9.23 6.78
N ALA A 41 -2.98 -9.01 7.95
CA ALA A 41 -1.83 -8.16 8.18
C ALA A 41 -0.94 -8.24 6.97
N ALA A 42 -0.83 -7.15 6.21
CA ALA A 42 -0.34 -7.18 4.84
C ALA A 42 1.00 -7.88 4.85
N THR A 43 1.04 -9.12 4.40
CA THR A 43 2.26 -9.94 4.37
C THR A 43 3.22 -9.40 3.31
N THR A 44 2.76 -8.41 2.53
CA THR A 44 3.49 -7.77 1.45
C THR A 44 3.46 -6.26 1.58
N CYS A 45 4.52 -5.62 1.14
CA CYS A 45 4.63 -4.17 1.11
C CYS A 45 5.00 -3.66 -0.29
N ARG A 46 4.85 -2.37 -0.51
CA ARG A 46 5.41 -1.65 -1.65
C ARG A 46 6.74 -1.03 -1.22
N LEU A 47 7.82 -1.59 -1.73
CA LEU A 47 9.15 -1.10 -1.44
C LEU A 47 9.62 -0.22 -2.60
N THR A 48 9.97 1.02 -2.30
CA THR A 48 10.59 1.94 -3.25
C THR A 48 12.06 2.10 -2.86
N ILE A 49 12.96 1.88 -3.81
CA ILE A 49 14.39 2.03 -3.61
C ILE A 49 14.87 3.17 -4.47
N GLU A 50 15.32 4.23 -3.83
CA GLU A 50 15.90 5.40 -4.48
C GLU A 50 17.42 5.27 -4.48
N ILE A 51 18.02 5.34 -5.67
CA ILE A 51 19.45 5.16 -5.84
C ILE A 51 20.07 6.43 -6.41
N LYS A 52 20.93 7.01 -5.64
CA LYS A 52 21.74 8.17 -6.02
C LYS A 52 23.22 7.82 -5.96
N GLY A 53 24.02 8.45 -6.76
CA GLY A 53 25.44 8.17 -6.79
C GLY A 53 26.33 9.41 -6.93
N GLY A 54 27.54 9.28 -6.43
CA GLY A 54 28.58 10.32 -6.50
C GLY A 54 28.32 11.52 -5.61
N GLU A 55 29.25 12.44 -5.57
CA GLU A 55 29.21 13.64 -4.71
C GLU A 55 28.02 14.57 -5.03
N LYS A 56 27.52 14.53 -6.27
CA LYS A 56 26.40 15.36 -6.72
C LYS A 56 25.02 14.70 -6.55
N ASN A 57 24.93 13.55 -5.92
CA ASN A 57 23.69 12.80 -5.73
C ASN A 57 22.90 12.59 -7.05
N VAL A 58 23.60 12.22 -8.11
CA VAL A 58 22.98 12.00 -9.41
C VAL A 58 22.14 10.72 -9.37
N PRO A 59 20.90 10.72 -9.89
CA PRO A 59 20.10 9.50 -9.99
C PRO A 59 20.81 8.46 -10.86
N VAL A 60 20.84 7.22 -10.40
CA VAL A 60 21.49 6.13 -11.12
C VAL A 60 20.42 5.36 -11.90
N GLU A 61 20.45 5.58 -13.22
CA GLU A 61 19.54 4.92 -14.16
C GLU A 61 20.02 3.49 -14.49
N ASN A 62 19.06 2.61 -14.79
CA ASN A 62 19.32 1.25 -15.26
C ASN A 62 20.16 0.37 -14.32
N ALA A 63 20.21 0.71 -13.05
CA ALA A 63 20.83 -0.14 -12.04
C ALA A 63 20.00 -1.39 -11.78
N SER A 64 20.65 -2.55 -11.70
CA SER A 64 20.01 -3.80 -11.33
C SER A 64 19.93 -3.90 -9.81
N VAL A 65 18.74 -3.97 -9.28
CA VAL A 65 18.46 -4.10 -7.86
C VAL A 65 17.96 -5.51 -7.57
N TYR A 66 18.74 -6.23 -6.81
CA TYR A 66 18.39 -7.57 -6.33
C TYR A 66 17.96 -7.48 -4.87
N VAL A 67 16.74 -7.90 -4.61
CA VAL A 67 16.18 -7.93 -3.26
C VAL A 67 15.99 -9.38 -2.87
N LYS A 68 16.78 -9.85 -1.90
CA LYS A 68 16.76 -11.24 -1.44
C LYS A 68 16.15 -11.31 -0.05
N TYR A 69 15.08 -12.07 0.08
CA TYR A 69 14.40 -12.32 1.34
C TYR A 69 14.73 -13.70 1.85
N ILE A 70 14.91 -13.80 3.15
CA ILE A 70 15.05 -15.05 3.86
C ILE A 70 13.90 -15.16 4.85
N GLU A 71 12.96 -16.04 4.55
CA GLU A 71 11.87 -16.37 5.45
C GLU A 71 12.31 -17.54 6.32
N GLU A 72 12.62 -17.27 7.57
CA GLU A 72 12.96 -18.30 8.55
C GLU A 72 11.70 -19.08 8.94
N ARG A 73 11.69 -20.36 8.66
CA ARG A 73 10.59 -21.26 9.04
C ARG A 73 11.02 -22.18 10.18
N LYS A 74 10.32 -22.15 11.28
CA LYS A 74 10.66 -22.90 12.49
C LYS A 74 10.72 -24.43 12.29
N LEU A 75 10.05 -24.99 11.29
CA LEU A 75 9.91 -26.41 11.05
C LEU A 75 10.15 -26.86 9.59
N ALA A 76 10.56 -25.96 8.72
CA ALA A 76 10.81 -26.26 7.32
C ALA A 76 12.07 -25.54 6.82
N LYS A 77 12.58 -25.95 5.66
CA LYS A 77 13.67 -25.24 4.98
C LYS A 77 13.30 -23.78 4.75
N ASP A 78 14.24 -22.88 5.03
CA ASP A 78 14.08 -21.46 4.77
C ASP A 78 13.73 -21.22 3.31
N LYS A 79 12.71 -20.40 3.09
CA LYS A 79 12.30 -20.00 1.75
C LYS A 79 13.11 -18.76 1.37
N LYS A 80 13.88 -18.89 0.31
CA LYS A 80 14.59 -17.77 -0.32
C LYS A 80 13.76 -17.24 -1.46
N LEU A 81 13.46 -15.95 -1.44
CA LEU A 81 12.83 -15.25 -2.54
C LEU A 81 13.78 -14.16 -3.03
N GLU A 82 14.04 -14.15 -4.32
CA GLU A 82 14.86 -13.14 -4.97
C GLU A 82 14.02 -12.38 -6.00
N LEU A 83 13.98 -11.07 -5.87
CA LEU A 83 13.31 -10.16 -6.78
C LEU A 83 14.38 -9.31 -7.47
N ASN A 84 14.28 -9.17 -8.79
CA ASN A 84 15.15 -8.33 -9.59
C ASN A 84 14.33 -7.23 -10.26
N VAL A 85 14.70 -5.98 -10.01
CA VAL A 85 14.08 -4.80 -10.61
C VAL A 85 15.17 -3.86 -11.10
N LYS A 86 14.83 -3.04 -12.10
CA LYS A 86 15.73 -2.01 -12.60
C LYS A 86 15.26 -0.64 -12.20
N THR A 87 16.20 0.28 -11.99
CA THR A 87 15.89 1.68 -11.75
C THR A 87 15.46 2.39 -13.03
N ASN A 88 14.54 3.32 -12.87
CA ASN A 88 14.12 4.23 -13.94
C ASN A 88 15.12 5.41 -14.08
N ARG A 89 14.79 6.36 -14.95
CA ARG A 89 15.62 7.55 -15.18
C ARG A 89 15.81 8.42 -13.94
N GLU A 90 14.89 8.34 -13.00
CA GLU A 90 14.94 9.08 -11.73
C GLU A 90 15.73 8.32 -10.65
N GLY A 91 16.30 7.16 -11.00
CA GLY A 91 17.02 6.31 -10.06
C GLY A 91 16.12 5.57 -9.08
N MET A 92 14.84 5.40 -9.40
CA MET A 92 13.89 4.72 -8.54
C MET A 92 13.58 3.31 -9.04
N ALA A 93 13.59 2.35 -8.14
CA ALA A 93 13.13 0.99 -8.37
C ALA A 93 11.91 0.70 -7.49
N HIS A 94 10.86 0.18 -8.08
CA HIS A 94 9.62 -0.14 -7.38
C HIS A 94 9.45 -1.65 -7.29
N VAL A 95 9.41 -2.17 -6.09
CA VAL A 95 9.08 -3.56 -5.80
C VAL A 95 7.66 -3.59 -5.26
N GLN A 96 6.76 -4.18 -6.05
CA GLN A 96 5.39 -4.43 -5.63
C GLN A 96 5.35 -5.71 -4.85
N GLU A 97 4.61 -6.02 -3.96
CA GLU A 97 4.51 -7.34 -3.28
C GLU A 97 5.82 -7.83 -2.64
N ALA A 98 6.60 -6.90 -2.09
CA ALA A 98 7.75 -7.27 -1.30
C ALA A 98 7.30 -7.90 0.03
N PRO A 99 7.81 -9.08 0.43
CA PRO A 99 7.52 -9.65 1.73
C PRO A 99 8.00 -8.74 2.86
N LEU A 100 7.27 -8.70 3.96
CA LEU A 100 7.75 -8.08 5.19
C LEU A 100 8.85 -8.95 5.80
N GLY A 101 9.81 -8.33 6.42
CA GLY A 101 10.91 -8.99 7.10
C GLY A 101 12.28 -8.50 6.65
N ARG A 102 13.28 -9.30 6.93
CA ARG A 102 14.68 -8.95 6.66
C ARG A 102 15.03 -9.23 5.20
N ALA A 103 15.51 -8.21 4.50
CA ALA A 103 15.88 -8.26 3.10
C ALA A 103 17.32 -7.82 2.86
N LEU A 104 18.04 -8.57 2.03
CA LEU A 104 19.32 -8.13 1.50
C LEU A 104 19.08 -7.38 0.19
N VAL A 105 19.40 -6.10 0.17
CA VAL A 105 19.35 -5.27 -1.04
C VAL A 105 20.76 -5.21 -1.63
N GLN A 106 20.89 -5.74 -2.83
CA GLN A 106 22.15 -5.71 -3.58
C GLN A 106 21.94 -4.94 -4.88
N ILE A 107 22.84 -4.00 -5.17
CA ILE A 107 22.72 -3.13 -6.35
C ILE A 107 23.98 -3.28 -7.19
N VAL A 108 23.78 -3.50 -8.47
CA VAL A 108 24.82 -3.56 -9.48
C VAL A 108 24.48 -2.54 -10.57
N ALA A 109 25.34 -1.56 -10.72
CA ALA A 109 25.20 -0.53 -11.75
C ALA A 109 26.54 -0.33 -12.46
N GLU A 110 26.46 -0.11 -13.78
CA GLU A 110 27.66 0.11 -14.59
C GLU A 110 28.37 1.41 -14.17
N GLY A 111 29.67 1.33 -13.96
CA GLY A 111 30.46 2.47 -13.51
C GLY A 111 30.35 2.82 -12.03
N TRP A 112 29.66 2.01 -11.24
CA TRP A 112 29.48 2.17 -9.81
C TRP A 112 29.96 0.95 -9.03
N LYS A 113 30.38 1.18 -7.80
CA LYS A 113 30.74 0.11 -6.87
C LYS A 113 29.50 -0.68 -6.49
N THR A 114 29.58 -2.00 -6.54
CA THR A 114 28.49 -2.88 -6.08
C THR A 114 28.15 -2.58 -4.61
N TYR A 115 26.89 -2.43 -4.34
CA TYR A 115 26.35 -2.17 -3.01
C TYR A 115 25.58 -3.37 -2.50
N GLY A 116 25.67 -3.66 -1.23
CA GLY A 116 24.91 -4.73 -0.58
C GLY A 116 24.75 -4.47 0.90
N ARG A 117 23.52 -4.41 1.38
CA ARG A 117 23.19 -4.22 2.80
C ARG A 117 21.87 -4.87 3.16
N TRP A 118 21.76 -5.28 4.40
CA TRP A 118 20.52 -5.78 4.98
C TRP A 118 19.64 -4.63 5.45
N TYR A 119 18.35 -4.76 5.18
CA TYR A 119 17.30 -3.84 5.59
C TYR A 119 16.14 -4.60 6.21
N ASP A 120 15.49 -4.00 7.18
CA ASP A 120 14.28 -4.53 7.76
C ASP A 120 13.09 -3.83 7.09
N VAL A 121 12.24 -4.62 6.44
CA VAL A 121 11.03 -4.15 5.76
C VAL A 121 9.86 -4.40 6.70
N THR A 122 9.35 -3.34 7.31
CA THR A 122 8.31 -3.40 8.34
C THR A 122 7.03 -2.71 7.94
N ASP A 123 7.11 -1.74 7.05
CA ASP A 123 5.97 -0.90 6.68
C ASP A 123 5.33 -1.35 5.37
N ALA A 124 4.00 -1.16 5.26
CA ALA A 124 3.26 -1.47 4.04
C ALA A 124 3.72 -0.62 2.83
N LYS A 125 4.32 0.54 3.10
CA LYS A 125 5.00 1.39 2.11
C LYS A 125 6.30 1.87 2.72
N GLN A 126 7.40 1.43 2.17
CA GLN A 126 8.73 1.80 2.65
C GLN A 126 9.57 2.34 1.51
N THR A 127 10.32 3.41 1.78
CA THR A 127 11.31 3.95 0.85
C THR A 127 12.69 3.81 1.46
N ILE A 128 13.61 3.23 0.69
CA ILE A 128 15.01 3.07 1.06
C ILE A 128 15.85 3.95 0.13
N SER A 129 16.56 4.92 0.69
CA SER A 129 17.49 5.76 -0.06
C SER A 129 18.90 5.19 0.05
N ILE A 130 19.53 4.95 -1.09
CA ILE A 130 20.85 4.34 -1.18
C ILE A 130 21.77 5.26 -1.97
N HIS A 131 22.97 5.44 -1.46
CA HIS A 131 24.01 6.20 -2.10
C HIS A 131 25.10 5.27 -2.62
N LEU A 132 25.40 5.33 -3.93
CA LEU A 132 26.45 4.56 -4.57
C LEU A 132 27.74 5.38 -4.69
N GLU A 133 28.85 4.72 -4.44
CA GLU A 133 30.18 5.27 -4.63
C GLU A 133 30.77 4.85 -5.98
N LYS A 134 31.60 5.69 -6.55
CA LYS A 134 32.41 5.30 -7.69
C LYS A 134 33.52 4.35 -7.27
N PRO A 135 33.90 3.36 -8.10
CA PRO A 135 35.03 2.54 -7.81
C PRO A 135 36.31 3.39 -7.78
N PRO A 136 37.28 3.05 -6.94
CA PRO A 136 38.56 3.74 -6.93
C PRO A 136 39.23 3.61 -8.31
N LYS A 137 39.78 4.69 -8.79
CA LYS A 137 40.56 4.65 -10.03
C LYS A 137 41.95 4.03 -9.70
N TRP A 138 42.20 2.88 -10.25
CA TRP A 138 43.50 2.27 -10.23
C TRP A 138 44.32 2.83 -11.38
N TYR A 139 45.28 3.63 -11.09
CA TYR A 139 46.29 4.09 -12.07
C TYR A 139 47.46 3.14 -12.10
#